data_ae2a4e09a4b7398e8103c0ca4e024106
#
_entry.id   ae2a4e09a4b7398e8103c0ca4e024106
#
_cell.length_a   1.000
_cell.length_b   1.000
_cell.length_c   1.000
_cell.angle_alpha   90.00
_cell.angle_beta   90.00
_cell.angle_gamma   90.00
#
_symmetry.space_group_name_H-M   'P 1'
#
loop_
_entity.id
_entity.type
_entity.pdbx_description
1 polymer ?
#
loop_
_entity_poly.entity_id
_entity_poly.type
_entity_poly.pdbx_seq_one_letter_code
_entity_poly.pdbx_strand_id
1 'polypeptide(L)'
;MIAVGCLVTPIIIRGYDMYKAAVTEISIDEKVAEIQSDEDYLPLEQISDEYLTSLVKSEDKRFYKHSGIDYLATARAMINNVKARAFKEGGSTITQQLAKNMFFSFDKKLERKVAEVFVVRELEDKLTKEEILELYCNVIYFGENCYGIKEAANHYYGVEPNELTTNQIEALVYTIKSPNNYNPNTNQVYATYNSKTTTFFLQNSTN
;
A
#
# COMPACT_ATOMS: atom_id res chain seq x y z
N MET A 1 -30.96 19.21 -6.11
CA MET A 1 -30.51 17.93 -6.67
C MET A 1 -29.95 18.02 -8.07
N ILE A 2 -30.52 18.77 -9.01
CA ILE A 2 -30.02 18.91 -10.41
C ILE A 2 -28.61 19.49 -10.47
N ALA A 3 -28.27 20.52 -9.68
CA ALA A 3 -26.94 21.15 -9.70
C ALA A 3 -25.79 20.23 -9.22
N VAL A 4 -26.04 19.34 -8.28
CA VAL A 4 -25.04 18.35 -7.80
C VAL A 4 -24.79 17.30 -8.89
N GLY A 5 -25.84 16.85 -9.58
CA GLY A 5 -25.70 15.92 -10.69
C GLY A 5 -24.84 16.49 -11.83
N CYS A 6 -25.00 17.76 -12.18
CA CYS A 6 -24.22 18.41 -13.23
C CYS A 6 -22.72 18.52 -12.90
N LEU A 7 -22.34 18.57 -11.61
CA LEU A 7 -20.93 18.64 -11.19
C LEU A 7 -20.29 17.24 -11.04
N VAL A 8 -21.05 16.23 -10.63
CA VAL A 8 -20.52 14.88 -10.35
C VAL A 8 -20.43 14.03 -11.63
N THR A 9 -21.41 14.18 -12.54
CA THR A 9 -21.43 13.39 -13.79
C THR A 9 -20.15 13.50 -14.63
N PRO A 10 -19.57 14.69 -14.88
CA PRO A 10 -18.33 14.81 -15.63
C PRO A 10 -17.14 14.10 -14.96
N ILE A 11 -17.08 14.12 -13.62
CA ILE A 11 -16.03 13.45 -12.85
C ILE A 11 -16.14 11.94 -13.03
N ILE A 12 -17.37 11.39 -12.96
CA ILE A 12 -17.61 9.96 -13.16
C ILE A 12 -17.24 9.54 -14.59
N ILE A 13 -17.67 10.30 -15.61
CA ILE A 13 -17.34 10.00 -17.00
C ILE A 13 -15.83 9.99 -17.22
N ARG A 14 -15.14 11.05 -16.81
CA ARG A 14 -13.67 11.14 -16.95
C ARG A 14 -12.94 10.05 -16.18
N GLY A 15 -13.43 9.69 -14.99
CA GLY A 15 -12.88 8.59 -14.21
C GLY A 15 -13.07 7.24 -14.90
N TYR A 16 -14.24 7.02 -15.51
CA TYR A 16 -14.48 5.82 -16.30
C TYR A 16 -13.60 5.77 -17.55
N ASP A 17 -13.45 6.90 -18.26
CA ASP A 17 -12.56 7.00 -19.42
C ASP A 17 -11.09 6.74 -19.02
N MET A 18 -10.65 7.25 -17.88
CA MET A 18 -9.31 7.00 -17.32
C MET A 18 -9.11 5.51 -17.00
N TYR A 19 -10.09 4.86 -16.37
CA TYR A 19 -10.06 3.41 -16.15
C TYR A 19 -9.95 2.65 -17.47
N LYS A 20 -10.83 2.96 -18.45
CA LYS A 20 -10.82 2.28 -19.75
C LYS A 20 -9.49 2.46 -20.47
N ALA A 21 -8.90 3.65 -20.45
CA ALA A 21 -7.59 3.89 -21.03
C ALA A 21 -6.52 3.00 -20.38
N ALA A 22 -6.47 2.97 -19.03
CA ALA A 22 -5.49 2.19 -18.29
C ALA A 22 -5.59 0.67 -18.58
N VAL A 23 -6.79 0.08 -18.52
CA VAL A 23 -6.95 -1.38 -18.76
C VAL A 23 -6.93 -1.76 -20.24
N THR A 24 -7.00 -0.79 -21.15
CA THR A 24 -6.81 -1.02 -22.60
C THR A 24 -5.32 -0.97 -22.96
N GLU A 25 -4.54 -0.15 -22.26
CA GLU A 25 -3.08 -0.08 -22.42
C GLU A 25 -2.41 -1.37 -21.93
N ILE A 26 -2.80 -1.82 -20.73
CA ILE A 26 -2.37 -3.10 -20.17
C ILE A 26 -3.53 -3.70 -19.37
N SER A 27 -3.91 -4.93 -19.66
CA SER A 27 -4.97 -5.63 -18.92
C SER A 27 -4.52 -5.96 -17.48
N ILE A 28 -5.49 -6.23 -16.59
CA ILE A 28 -5.17 -6.67 -15.21
C ILE A 28 -4.32 -7.95 -15.23
N ASP A 29 -4.65 -8.92 -16.08
CA ASP A 29 -3.94 -10.19 -16.15
C ASP A 29 -2.49 -10.00 -16.63
N GLU A 30 -2.27 -9.13 -17.63
CA GLU A 30 -0.92 -8.78 -18.10
C GLU A 30 -0.14 -8.01 -17.02
N LYS A 31 -0.80 -7.09 -16.30
CA LYS A 31 -0.14 -6.34 -15.22
C LYS A 31 0.22 -7.22 -14.04
N VAL A 32 -0.61 -8.20 -13.70
CA VAL A 32 -0.29 -9.23 -12.70
C VAL A 32 0.91 -10.05 -13.14
N ALA A 33 0.91 -10.53 -14.40
CA ALA A 33 2.04 -11.29 -14.94
C ALA A 33 3.34 -10.48 -14.99
N GLU A 34 3.27 -9.17 -15.31
CA GLU A 34 4.42 -8.25 -15.26
C GLU A 34 5.00 -8.19 -13.84
N ILE A 35 4.16 -7.97 -12.82
CA ILE A 35 4.60 -7.92 -11.42
C ILE A 35 5.21 -9.25 -10.99
N GLN A 36 4.57 -10.37 -11.34
CA GLN A 36 5.05 -11.71 -10.98
C GLN A 36 6.34 -12.12 -11.69
N SER A 37 6.69 -11.44 -12.78
CA SER A 37 7.94 -11.68 -13.53
C SER A 37 9.13 -10.87 -13.01
N ASP A 38 8.92 -9.98 -12.04
CA ASP A 38 9.97 -9.18 -11.43
C ASP A 38 10.95 -10.09 -10.65
N GLU A 39 12.25 -9.82 -10.74
CA GLU A 39 13.29 -10.61 -10.03
C GLU A 39 13.22 -10.47 -8.51
N ASP A 40 12.59 -9.40 -8.04
CA ASP A 40 12.35 -9.15 -6.62
C ASP A 40 10.95 -9.57 -6.16
N TYR A 41 10.17 -10.22 -7.04
CA TYR A 41 8.87 -10.74 -6.67
C TYR A 41 8.97 -11.81 -5.58
N LEU A 42 8.15 -11.67 -4.56
CA LEU A 42 8.14 -12.57 -3.40
C LEU A 42 6.75 -13.21 -3.26
N PRO A 43 6.62 -14.55 -3.41
CA PRO A 43 5.39 -15.26 -3.11
C PRO A 43 4.96 -15.08 -1.64
N LEU A 44 3.67 -15.12 -1.38
CA LEU A 44 3.10 -14.83 -0.06
C LEU A 44 3.70 -15.73 1.05
N GLU A 45 3.99 -17.00 0.73
CA GLU A 45 4.56 -17.97 1.66
C GLU A 45 6.00 -17.63 2.11
N GLN A 46 6.67 -16.73 1.38
CA GLN A 46 8.01 -16.26 1.72
C GLN A 46 7.99 -14.96 2.53
N ILE A 47 6.80 -14.39 2.77
CA ILE A 47 6.60 -13.20 3.60
C ILE A 47 6.16 -13.65 4.99
N SER A 48 6.75 -13.09 6.05
CA SER A 48 6.42 -13.53 7.41
C SER A 48 4.95 -13.24 7.78
N ASP A 49 4.29 -14.17 8.45
CA ASP A 49 2.92 -14.01 8.95
C ASP A 49 2.78 -12.79 9.87
N GLU A 50 3.84 -12.47 10.62
CA GLU A 50 3.86 -11.31 11.50
C GLU A 50 3.78 -10.01 10.70
N TYR A 51 4.51 -9.91 9.58
CA TYR A 51 4.42 -8.75 8.69
C TYR A 51 3.02 -8.64 8.08
N LEU A 52 2.49 -9.72 7.50
CA LEU A 52 1.17 -9.74 6.86
C LEU A 52 0.06 -9.35 7.85
N THR A 53 0.11 -9.88 9.06
CA THR A 53 -0.86 -9.55 10.13
C THR A 53 -0.76 -8.09 10.54
N SER A 54 0.43 -7.56 10.72
CA SER A 54 0.67 -6.16 11.10
C SER A 54 0.25 -5.20 9.98
N LEU A 55 0.54 -5.55 8.73
CA LEU A 55 0.13 -4.80 7.54
C LEU A 55 -1.38 -4.68 7.45
N VAL A 56 -2.09 -5.81 7.45
CA VAL A 56 -3.57 -5.84 7.37
C VAL A 56 -4.18 -5.10 8.56
N LYS A 57 -3.67 -5.26 9.77
CA LYS A 57 -4.13 -4.56 10.97
C LYS A 57 -3.94 -3.05 10.89
N SER A 58 -2.87 -2.58 10.25
CA SER A 58 -2.58 -1.16 10.09
C SER A 58 -3.39 -0.53 8.97
N GLU A 59 -3.35 -1.14 7.77
CA GLU A 59 -3.86 -0.54 6.55
C GLU A 59 -5.34 -0.83 6.32
N ASP A 60 -5.79 -2.05 6.62
CA ASP A 60 -7.13 -2.49 6.29
C ASP A 60 -7.64 -3.60 7.24
N LYS A 61 -8.04 -3.23 8.46
CA LYS A 61 -8.47 -4.19 9.51
C LYS A 61 -9.61 -5.13 9.11
N ARG A 62 -10.32 -4.78 8.04
CA ARG A 62 -11.47 -5.54 7.57
C ARG A 62 -11.26 -6.15 6.19
N PHE A 63 -10.01 -6.22 5.74
CA PHE A 63 -9.60 -6.66 4.41
C PHE A 63 -10.34 -7.93 3.93
N TYR A 64 -10.40 -8.95 4.78
CA TYR A 64 -11.10 -10.21 4.49
C TYR A 64 -12.64 -10.16 4.65
N LYS A 65 -13.22 -8.96 4.94
CA LYS A 65 -14.66 -8.82 5.23
C LYS A 65 -15.41 -7.92 4.25
N HIS A 66 -14.70 -7.38 3.26
CA HIS A 66 -15.30 -6.52 2.23
C HIS A 66 -14.78 -6.91 0.84
N SER A 67 -15.52 -6.50 -0.21
CA SER A 67 -15.15 -6.72 -1.61
C SER A 67 -14.52 -5.44 -2.18
N GLY A 68 -13.28 -5.18 -1.80
CA GLY A 68 -12.43 -4.12 -2.32
C GLY A 68 -12.63 -2.72 -1.71
N ILE A 69 -13.82 -2.35 -1.28
CA ILE A 69 -14.11 -1.06 -0.65
C ILE A 69 -14.74 -1.28 0.73
N ASP A 70 -14.11 -0.73 1.76
CA ASP A 70 -14.69 -0.69 3.11
C ASP A 70 -15.47 0.63 3.33
N TYR A 71 -16.77 0.61 3.02
CA TYR A 71 -17.63 1.78 3.20
C TYR A 71 -17.74 2.23 4.66
N LEU A 72 -17.64 1.31 5.63
CA LEU A 72 -17.70 1.64 7.05
C LEU A 72 -16.41 2.34 7.50
N ALA A 73 -15.25 1.84 7.08
CA ALA A 73 -13.98 2.49 7.36
C ALA A 73 -13.88 3.87 6.69
N THR A 74 -14.31 3.97 5.41
CA THR A 74 -14.34 5.24 4.68
C THR A 74 -15.23 6.27 5.35
N ALA A 75 -16.47 5.89 5.77
CA ALA A 75 -17.37 6.78 6.48
C ALA A 75 -16.79 7.21 7.84
N ARG A 76 -16.19 6.28 8.60
CA ARG A 76 -15.54 6.59 9.88
C ARG A 76 -14.39 7.58 9.69
N ALA A 77 -13.50 7.33 8.73
CA ALA A 77 -12.37 8.20 8.42
C ALA A 77 -12.85 9.61 8.03
N MET A 78 -13.90 9.71 7.20
CA MET A 78 -14.49 10.99 6.82
C MET A 78 -15.01 11.77 8.04
N ILE A 79 -15.77 11.12 8.92
CA ILE A 79 -16.28 11.74 10.15
C ILE A 79 -15.16 12.22 11.06
N ASN A 80 -14.10 11.39 11.25
CA ASN A 80 -12.97 11.72 12.11
C ASN A 80 -12.15 12.90 11.54
N ASN A 81 -11.93 12.92 10.23
CA ASN A 81 -11.21 14.00 9.58
C ASN A 81 -11.99 15.34 9.63
N VAL A 82 -13.31 15.30 9.44
CA VAL A 82 -14.18 16.50 9.58
C VAL A 82 -14.14 17.00 11.03
N LYS A 83 -14.32 16.13 12.03
CA LYS A 83 -14.26 16.50 13.45
C LYS A 83 -12.91 17.10 13.84
N ALA A 84 -11.83 16.54 13.32
CA ALA A 84 -10.47 16.99 13.60
C ALA A 84 -10.08 18.26 12.80
N ARG A 85 -10.87 18.65 11.80
CA ARG A 85 -10.52 19.69 10.80
C ARG A 85 -9.14 19.47 10.17
N ALA A 86 -8.70 18.23 10.08
CA ALA A 86 -7.41 17.82 9.57
C ALA A 86 -7.50 16.39 9.01
N PHE A 87 -6.62 16.03 8.07
CA PHE A 87 -6.49 14.67 7.59
C PHE A 87 -5.74 13.83 8.64
N LYS A 88 -6.45 13.05 9.42
CA LYS A 88 -5.91 12.19 10.49
C LYS A 88 -5.96 10.71 10.16
N GLU A 89 -6.93 10.28 9.37
CA GLU A 89 -7.19 8.86 9.10
C GLU A 89 -7.45 8.66 7.60
N GLY A 90 -6.73 7.70 7.01
CA GLY A 90 -6.99 7.21 5.66
C GLY A 90 -8.16 6.22 5.66
N GLY A 91 -8.98 6.26 4.62
CA GLY A 91 -10.10 5.33 4.43
C GLY A 91 -9.92 4.44 3.21
N SER A 92 -8.74 4.39 2.59
CA SER A 92 -8.46 3.53 1.45
C SER A 92 -8.11 2.12 1.92
N THR A 93 -8.65 1.11 1.25
CA THR A 93 -8.36 -0.30 1.48
C THR A 93 -7.04 -0.72 0.81
N ILE A 94 -6.55 -1.92 1.15
CA ILE A 94 -5.40 -2.56 0.49
C ILE A 94 -5.68 -2.68 -1.02
N THR A 95 -6.86 -3.17 -1.43
CA THR A 95 -7.21 -3.30 -2.85
C THR A 95 -7.23 -1.96 -3.59
N GLN A 96 -7.72 -0.88 -2.94
CA GLN A 96 -7.68 0.47 -3.52
C GLN A 96 -6.26 1.01 -3.66
N GLN A 97 -5.38 0.71 -2.72
CA GLN A 97 -3.97 1.08 -2.79
C GLN A 97 -3.25 0.28 -3.88
N LEU A 98 -3.54 -1.02 -4.00
CA LEU A 98 -3.03 -1.88 -5.08
C LEU A 98 -3.43 -1.32 -6.45
N ALA A 99 -4.73 -1.09 -6.67
CA ALA A 99 -5.25 -0.53 -7.92
C ALA A 99 -4.55 0.77 -8.31
N LYS A 100 -4.32 1.66 -7.33
CA LYS A 100 -3.57 2.90 -7.54
C LYS A 100 -2.13 2.63 -7.98
N ASN A 101 -1.42 1.74 -7.30
CA ASN A 101 0.00 1.47 -7.56
C ASN A 101 0.20 0.74 -8.91
N MET A 102 -0.74 -0.09 -9.32
CA MET A 102 -0.67 -0.82 -10.59
C MET A 102 -0.94 0.05 -11.82
N PHE A 103 -1.91 0.97 -11.73
CA PHE A 103 -2.47 1.60 -12.93
C PHE A 103 -2.43 3.14 -12.94
N PHE A 104 -2.14 3.79 -11.82
CA PHE A 104 -2.28 5.24 -11.73
C PHE A 104 -1.06 5.92 -11.11
N SER A 105 -0.85 7.20 -11.52
CA SER A 105 0.13 8.07 -10.88
C SER A 105 -0.36 8.58 -9.52
N PHE A 106 0.55 9.20 -8.74
CA PHE A 106 0.24 9.78 -7.43
C PHE A 106 -0.57 11.09 -7.47
N ASP A 107 -1.04 11.52 -8.64
CA ASP A 107 -1.87 12.72 -8.78
C ASP A 107 -3.16 12.65 -7.96
N LYS A 108 -3.40 13.70 -7.17
CA LYS A 108 -4.59 13.79 -6.32
C LYS A 108 -5.78 14.35 -7.12
N LYS A 109 -6.41 13.52 -7.96
CA LYS A 109 -7.60 13.88 -8.75
C LYS A 109 -8.80 13.03 -8.34
N LEU A 110 -9.99 13.62 -8.37
CA LEU A 110 -11.23 12.87 -8.06
C LEU A 110 -11.53 11.83 -9.15
N GLU A 111 -11.23 12.15 -10.40
CA GLU A 111 -11.38 11.25 -11.54
C GLU A 111 -10.57 9.97 -11.36
N ARG A 112 -9.32 10.09 -10.84
CA ARG A 112 -8.50 8.92 -10.50
C ARG A 112 -9.16 8.05 -9.42
N LYS A 113 -9.77 8.67 -8.39
CA LYS A 113 -10.49 7.91 -7.36
C LYS A 113 -11.71 7.17 -7.91
N VAL A 114 -12.36 7.72 -8.92
CA VAL A 114 -13.43 7.01 -9.65
C VAL A 114 -12.85 5.87 -10.47
N ALA A 115 -11.76 6.10 -11.20
CA ALA A 115 -11.08 5.06 -11.99
C ALA A 115 -10.62 3.88 -11.10
N GLU A 116 -10.04 4.18 -9.93
CA GLU A 116 -9.64 3.16 -8.94
C GLU A 116 -10.80 2.23 -8.56
N VAL A 117 -12.03 2.75 -8.39
CA VAL A 117 -13.20 1.93 -8.03
C VAL A 117 -13.48 0.85 -9.08
N PHE A 118 -13.34 1.17 -10.36
CA PHE A 118 -13.55 0.19 -11.43
C PHE A 118 -12.44 -0.86 -11.47
N VAL A 119 -11.17 -0.45 -11.33
CA VAL A 119 -10.03 -1.39 -11.23
C VAL A 119 -10.16 -2.28 -9.99
N VAL A 120 -10.53 -1.72 -8.83
CA VAL A 120 -10.77 -2.47 -7.60
C VAL A 120 -11.79 -3.58 -7.81
N ARG A 121 -12.90 -3.25 -8.50
CA ARG A 121 -13.92 -4.25 -8.79
C ARG A 121 -13.36 -5.41 -9.64
N GLU A 122 -12.64 -5.11 -10.71
CA GLU A 122 -12.04 -6.15 -11.54
C GLU A 122 -10.99 -6.99 -10.80
N LEU A 123 -10.18 -6.36 -9.93
CA LEU A 123 -9.22 -7.10 -9.08
C LEU A 123 -9.94 -8.08 -8.16
N GLU A 124 -11.00 -7.66 -7.48
CA GLU A 124 -11.77 -8.53 -6.56
C GLU A 124 -12.60 -9.59 -7.30
N ASP A 125 -12.99 -9.33 -8.55
CA ASP A 125 -13.70 -10.31 -9.39
C ASP A 125 -12.75 -11.38 -9.96
N LYS A 126 -11.44 -11.07 -10.11
CA LYS A 126 -10.43 -11.93 -10.74
C LYS A 126 -9.51 -12.65 -9.75
N LEU A 127 -9.21 -12.03 -8.61
CA LEU A 127 -8.18 -12.46 -7.68
C LEU A 127 -8.77 -12.77 -6.30
N THR A 128 -8.17 -13.73 -5.61
CA THR A 128 -8.43 -13.99 -4.19
C THR A 128 -7.84 -12.90 -3.31
N LYS A 129 -8.25 -12.85 -2.04
CA LYS A 129 -7.68 -11.91 -1.06
C LYS A 129 -6.20 -12.13 -0.83
N GLU A 130 -5.77 -13.37 -0.85
CA GLU A 130 -4.38 -13.79 -0.72
C GLU A 130 -3.54 -13.27 -1.89
N GLU A 131 -4.01 -13.44 -3.14
CA GLU A 131 -3.33 -12.92 -4.33
C GLU A 131 -3.28 -11.38 -4.35
N ILE A 132 -4.36 -10.70 -3.92
CA ILE A 132 -4.37 -9.24 -3.77
C ILE A 132 -3.34 -8.78 -2.75
N LEU A 133 -3.24 -9.46 -1.60
CA LEU A 133 -2.28 -9.13 -0.54
C LEU A 133 -0.84 -9.38 -0.99
N GLU A 134 -0.60 -10.48 -1.71
CA GLU A 134 0.69 -10.83 -2.30
C GLU A 134 1.17 -9.74 -3.26
N LEU A 135 0.35 -9.39 -4.23
CA LEU A 135 0.64 -8.32 -5.20
C LEU A 135 0.89 -6.99 -4.48
N TYR A 136 0.07 -6.66 -3.48
CA TYR A 136 0.24 -5.44 -2.71
C TYR A 136 1.60 -5.38 -2.01
N CYS A 137 2.03 -6.48 -1.38
CA CYS A 137 3.34 -6.55 -0.74
C CYS A 137 4.51 -6.36 -1.71
N ASN A 138 4.32 -6.71 -2.98
CA ASN A 138 5.35 -6.59 -4.02
C ASN A 138 5.39 -5.22 -4.71
N VAL A 139 4.31 -4.40 -4.65
CA VAL A 139 4.26 -3.11 -5.38
C VAL A 139 4.15 -1.88 -4.49
N ILE A 140 3.96 -2.04 -3.18
CA ILE A 140 3.79 -0.91 -2.29
C ILE A 140 5.09 -0.10 -2.15
N TYR A 141 4.96 1.23 -2.20
CA TYR A 141 6.09 2.14 -2.09
C TYR A 141 6.48 2.42 -0.64
N PHE A 142 7.77 2.26 -0.33
CA PHE A 142 8.34 2.49 1.01
C PHE A 142 9.23 3.75 1.10
N GLY A 143 9.29 4.58 0.08
CA GLY A 143 10.20 5.74 0.02
C GLY A 143 11.54 5.39 -0.62
N GLU A 144 12.35 6.41 -0.94
CA GLU A 144 13.70 6.26 -1.48
C GLU A 144 13.81 5.33 -2.71
N ASN A 145 12.76 5.34 -3.56
CA ASN A 145 12.57 4.46 -4.73
C ASN A 145 12.42 2.97 -4.42
N CYS A 146 12.18 2.59 -3.17
CA CYS A 146 11.95 1.19 -2.80
C CYS A 146 10.50 0.79 -3.02
N TYR A 147 10.28 -0.25 -3.80
CA TYR A 147 8.97 -0.84 -4.08
C TYR A 147 8.97 -2.31 -3.67
N GLY A 148 7.92 -2.73 -2.95
CA GLY A 148 7.82 -4.08 -2.42
C GLY A 148 8.61 -4.30 -1.12
N ILE A 149 8.18 -5.33 -0.39
CA ILE A 149 8.74 -5.64 0.93
C ILE A 149 10.18 -6.17 0.85
N LYS A 150 10.54 -6.88 -0.23
CA LYS A 150 11.88 -7.43 -0.41
C LYS A 150 12.91 -6.32 -0.57
N GLU A 151 12.66 -5.40 -1.50
CA GLU A 151 13.54 -4.26 -1.72
C GLU A 151 13.63 -3.38 -0.45
N ALA A 152 12.50 -3.12 0.23
CA ALA A 152 12.48 -2.33 1.45
C ALA A 152 13.27 -2.98 2.61
N ALA A 153 13.15 -4.31 2.82
CA ALA A 153 13.89 -5.03 3.84
C ALA A 153 15.41 -4.97 3.58
N ASN A 154 15.80 -5.22 2.33
CA ASN A 154 17.20 -5.13 1.92
C ASN A 154 17.73 -3.69 2.03
N HIS A 155 17.01 -2.70 1.52
CA HIS A 155 17.46 -1.30 1.49
C HIS A 155 17.63 -0.71 2.90
N TYR A 156 16.65 -0.91 3.76
CA TYR A 156 16.66 -0.26 5.09
C TYR A 156 17.42 -1.06 6.15
N TYR A 157 17.52 -2.39 5.99
CA TYR A 157 18.03 -3.25 7.06
C TYR A 157 19.08 -4.26 6.60
N GLY A 158 19.25 -4.45 5.28
CA GLY A 158 20.23 -5.41 4.74
C GLY A 158 19.89 -6.87 5.06
N VAL A 159 18.59 -7.20 5.19
CA VAL A 159 18.11 -8.55 5.53
C VAL A 159 16.99 -8.98 4.56
N GLU A 160 16.74 -10.28 4.48
CA GLU A 160 15.57 -10.79 3.78
C GLU A 160 14.28 -10.54 4.57
N PRO A 161 13.09 -10.47 3.91
CA PRO A 161 11.83 -10.17 4.58
C PRO A 161 11.45 -11.13 5.71
N ASN A 162 11.84 -12.38 5.65
CA ASN A 162 11.60 -13.38 6.70
C ASN A 162 12.56 -13.25 7.90
N GLU A 163 13.60 -12.44 7.78
CA GLU A 163 14.57 -12.16 8.86
C GLU A 163 14.28 -10.85 9.61
N LEU A 164 13.25 -10.10 9.17
CA LEU A 164 12.84 -8.85 9.82
C LEU A 164 12.42 -9.12 11.27
N THR A 165 12.96 -8.32 12.18
CA THR A 165 12.50 -8.30 13.58
C THR A 165 11.15 -7.60 13.71
N THR A 166 10.40 -7.85 14.79
CA THR A 166 9.13 -7.18 15.09
C THR A 166 9.23 -5.65 14.98
N ASN A 167 10.29 -5.04 15.49
CA ASN A 167 10.47 -3.58 15.43
C ASN A 167 10.69 -3.08 13.99
N GLN A 168 11.42 -3.84 13.16
CA GLN A 168 11.62 -3.52 11.74
C GLN A 168 10.33 -3.67 10.95
N ILE A 169 9.55 -4.71 11.23
CA ILE A 169 8.20 -4.91 10.67
C ILE A 169 7.31 -3.70 11.00
N GLU A 170 7.24 -3.31 12.26
CA GLU A 170 6.43 -2.15 12.69
C GLU A 170 6.88 -0.85 12.00
N ALA A 171 8.20 -0.66 11.83
CA ALA A 171 8.75 0.50 11.13
C ALA A 171 8.35 0.52 9.65
N LEU A 172 8.48 -0.61 8.95
CA LEU A 172 8.09 -0.69 7.52
C LEU A 172 6.59 -0.51 7.34
N VAL A 173 5.76 -1.13 8.17
CA VAL A 173 4.30 -0.94 8.14
C VAL A 173 3.93 0.52 8.42
N TYR A 174 4.63 1.19 9.35
CA TYR A 174 4.40 2.61 9.62
C TYR A 174 4.82 3.51 8.45
N THR A 175 5.88 3.14 7.75
CA THR A 175 6.40 3.85 6.56
C THR A 175 5.33 4.03 5.49
N ILE A 176 4.46 3.04 5.27
CA ILE A 176 3.41 3.07 4.23
C ILE A 176 2.48 4.29 4.35
N LYS A 177 2.28 4.82 5.57
CA LYS A 177 1.42 5.99 5.82
C LYS A 177 1.96 7.28 5.19
N SER A 178 3.27 7.43 5.10
CA SER A 178 3.94 8.57 4.47
C SER A 178 5.39 8.20 4.10
N PRO A 179 5.60 7.47 3.00
CA PRO A 179 6.88 6.82 2.71
C PRO A 179 8.10 7.75 2.70
N ASN A 180 7.94 8.96 2.19
CA ASN A 180 9.04 9.93 2.13
C ASN A 180 9.34 10.61 3.47
N ASN A 181 8.42 10.52 4.47
CA ASN A 181 8.59 11.18 5.76
C ASN A 181 8.76 10.20 6.93
N TYR A 182 8.34 8.95 6.76
CA TYR A 182 8.27 7.98 7.85
C TYR A 182 9.14 6.74 7.60
N ASN A 183 9.95 6.73 6.53
CA ASN A 183 10.87 5.63 6.30
C ASN A 183 11.96 5.57 7.39
N PRO A 184 12.62 4.41 7.59
CA PRO A 184 13.60 4.20 8.63
C PRO A 184 14.76 5.20 8.64
N ASN A 185 15.13 5.78 7.50
CA ASN A 185 16.21 6.76 7.39
C ASN A 185 15.77 8.17 7.81
N THR A 186 14.50 8.52 7.61
CA THR A 186 13.96 9.85 7.93
C THR A 186 13.30 9.92 9.30
N ASN A 187 12.79 8.80 9.82
CA ASN A 187 12.09 8.76 11.10
C ASN A 187 13.07 8.54 12.26
N GLN A 188 13.37 9.59 13.03
CA GLN A 188 14.32 9.56 14.15
C GLN A 188 13.98 8.51 15.22
N VAL A 189 12.72 8.15 15.40
CA VAL A 189 12.30 7.10 16.34
C VAL A 189 12.87 5.75 15.91
N TYR A 190 12.81 5.41 14.63
CA TYR A 190 13.31 4.14 14.10
C TYR A 190 14.82 4.18 13.77
N ALA A 191 15.39 5.33 13.42
CA ALA A 191 16.83 5.52 13.25
C ALA A 191 17.62 5.20 14.52
N THR A 192 17.04 5.47 15.71
CA THR A 192 17.66 5.17 17.00
C THR A 192 17.76 3.65 17.26
N TYR A 193 16.84 2.85 16.72
CA TYR A 193 16.92 1.39 16.83
C TYR A 193 18.04 0.81 15.94
N ASN A 194 18.23 1.35 14.74
CA ASN A 194 19.31 0.93 13.83
C ASN A 194 20.70 1.21 14.43
N SER A 195 20.91 2.39 15.03
CA SER A 195 22.20 2.76 15.63
C SER A 195 22.59 1.89 16.83
N LYS A 196 21.65 1.47 17.66
CA LYS A 196 21.90 0.59 18.82
C LYS A 196 22.28 -0.83 18.40
N THR A 197 21.68 -1.36 17.34
CA THR A 197 22.00 -2.69 16.83
C THR A 197 23.42 -2.71 16.23
N THR A 198 23.77 -1.69 15.44
CA THR A 198 25.12 -1.57 14.86
C THR A 198 26.19 -1.43 15.93
N THR A 199 25.96 -0.68 17.01
CA THR A 199 26.90 -0.51 18.12
C THR A 199 27.09 -1.81 18.91
N PHE A 200 26.06 -2.63 19.06
CA PHE A 200 26.14 -3.92 19.74
C PHE A 200 26.97 -4.94 18.96
N PHE A 201 26.84 -4.98 17.63
CA PHE A 201 27.66 -5.87 16.79
C PHE A 201 29.14 -5.44 16.74
N LEU A 202 29.43 -4.15 16.70
CA LEU A 202 30.81 -3.64 16.69
C LEU A 202 31.53 -3.87 18.03
N GLN A 203 30.82 -3.85 19.17
CA GLN A 203 31.41 -4.14 20.48
C GLN A 203 31.67 -5.63 20.72
N ASN A 204 30.92 -6.53 20.07
CA ASN A 204 31.10 -7.98 20.23
C ASN A 204 32.09 -8.60 19.21
N SER A 205 32.52 -7.86 18.20
CA SER A 205 33.54 -8.32 17.23
C SER A 205 34.97 -7.96 17.61
N THR A 206 35.18 -7.34 18.76
CA THR A 206 36.53 -6.92 19.27
C THR A 206 36.94 -7.62 20.57
N ASN A 207 36.31 -8.75 20.90
CA ASN A 207 36.74 -9.62 22.02
C ASN A 207 37.08 -11.02 21.54
#